data_dbdd55f6b6bf63177d5e1f0c94b71ed5
#
_entry.id   dbdd55f6b6bf63177d5e1f0c94b71ed5
#
_cell.length_a   1.000
_cell.length_b   1.000
_cell.length_c   1.000
_cell.angle_alpha   90.00
_cell.angle_beta   90.00
_cell.angle_gamma   90.00
#
_symmetry.space_group_name_H-M   'P 1'
#
loop_
_entity.id
_entity.type
_entity.pdbx_description
1 polymer ?
#
loop_
_entity_poly.entity_id
_entity_poly.type
_entity_poly.pdbx_seq_one_letter_code
_entity_poly.pdbx_strand_id
1 'polypeptide(L)'
;MKSNKLPSHHGRQQKIKGKYPNQTIKLLVERASLRNFSDKKIPPRILQYILKAGIHAPTGGNLQPYSIIKVEKTKIKRKLAKLCWQKFIGDAPINLLFCIDWHRLERWAKLEVAPFTATSSFRHFWISFQDTLIGAQNICTAADSLGLGSVYIGTSLEFIPQLRKMFKLPRGVFPVVLLCLGYAKKPPLPRKKLGVDVIVHNEKYQELSDTKLLNAFNGKYPGLKVAINQDRLKRIEKVCRDVAGEKFARKCLARIKKNGYISPVQYYFGLHYVANLMPTDNEKFLKLMEKFGFNWFKKYSPYKGKK
;
A
#
# COMPACT_ATOMS: atom_id res chain seq x y z
N MET A 1 -15.05 16.30 44.82
CA MET A 1 -14.69 15.68 43.53
C MET A 1 -15.36 16.46 42.42
N LYS A 2 -14.61 17.33 41.72
CA LYS A 2 -15.16 18.11 40.59
C LYS A 2 -14.99 17.27 39.32
N SER A 3 -16.11 16.92 38.66
CA SER A 3 -16.11 16.19 37.38
C SER A 3 -15.56 17.09 36.28
N ASN A 4 -14.37 16.79 35.77
CA ASN A 4 -13.84 17.38 34.54
C ASN A 4 -14.64 16.81 33.37
N LYS A 5 -15.69 17.53 32.93
CA LYS A 5 -16.31 17.30 31.63
C LYS A 5 -15.32 17.67 30.54
N LEU A 6 -14.87 16.69 29.77
CA LEU A 6 -14.17 16.92 28.51
C LEU A 6 -15.03 17.78 27.57
N PRO A 7 -14.48 18.78 26.88
CA PRO A 7 -15.23 19.61 25.94
C PRO A 7 -15.71 18.72 24.78
N SER A 8 -17.02 18.75 24.52
CA SER A 8 -17.63 18.10 23.37
C SER A 8 -17.07 18.68 22.09
N HIS A 9 -16.35 17.90 21.30
CA HIS A 9 -15.90 18.27 19.96
C HIS A 9 -17.05 18.29 18.95
N HIS A 10 -18.07 19.09 19.21
CA HIS A 10 -19.06 19.48 18.20
C HIS A 10 -18.62 20.82 17.60
N GLY A 11 -17.53 20.77 16.82
CA GLY A 11 -17.17 21.89 15.95
C GLY A 11 -18.33 22.17 15.00
N ARG A 12 -18.86 23.40 15.02
CA ARG A 12 -19.85 23.90 14.06
C ARG A 12 -19.38 23.55 12.65
N GLN A 13 -20.10 22.68 11.97
CA GLN A 13 -19.87 22.38 10.56
C GLN A 13 -20.13 23.67 9.77
N GLN A 14 -19.07 24.36 9.36
CA GLN A 14 -19.19 25.42 8.37
C GLN A 14 -19.71 24.78 7.09
N LYS A 15 -20.93 25.07 6.70
CA LYS A 15 -21.51 24.71 5.40
C LYS A 15 -20.68 25.39 4.31
N ILE A 16 -19.78 24.64 3.68
CA ILE A 16 -19.07 25.12 2.50
C ILE A 16 -20.08 25.10 1.35
N LYS A 17 -20.34 26.26 0.75
CA LYS A 17 -21.07 26.35 -0.52
C LYS A 17 -20.19 25.69 -1.60
N GLY A 18 -20.49 24.42 -1.96
CA GLY A 18 -19.70 23.70 -2.96
C GLY A 18 -20.06 22.22 -3.05
N LYS A 19 -19.39 21.50 -3.94
CA LYS A 19 -19.59 20.08 -4.24
C LYS A 19 -19.42 19.14 -3.04
N TYR A 20 -18.68 19.56 -2.01
CA TYR A 20 -18.34 18.75 -0.83
C TYR A 20 -18.83 19.40 0.47
N PRO A 21 -19.23 18.61 1.47
CA PRO A 21 -19.76 19.14 2.74
C PRO A 21 -18.71 19.88 3.58
N ASN A 22 -17.43 19.54 3.44
CA ASN A 22 -16.31 20.21 4.12
C ASN A 22 -14.97 19.97 3.42
N GLN A 23 -13.91 20.66 3.87
CA GLN A 23 -12.58 20.57 3.28
C GLN A 23 -11.94 19.19 3.46
N THR A 24 -12.20 18.47 4.53
CA THR A 24 -11.65 17.13 4.78
C THR A 24 -12.18 16.15 3.74
N ILE A 25 -13.49 16.13 3.49
CA ILE A 25 -14.09 15.27 2.46
C ILE A 25 -13.58 15.64 1.07
N LYS A 26 -13.49 16.94 0.75
CA LYS A 26 -12.88 17.39 -0.51
C LYS A 26 -11.49 16.83 -0.69
N LEU A 27 -10.62 16.98 0.31
CA LEU A 27 -9.25 16.48 0.30
C LEU A 27 -9.19 14.97 0.06
N LEU A 28 -9.97 14.18 0.78
CA LEU A 28 -9.99 12.72 0.66
C LEU A 28 -10.45 12.26 -0.72
N VAL A 29 -11.45 12.93 -1.31
CA VAL A 29 -12.00 12.55 -2.61
C VAL A 29 -11.13 13.02 -3.77
N GLU A 30 -10.51 14.20 -3.67
CA GLU A 30 -9.71 14.80 -4.74
C GLU A 30 -8.23 14.44 -4.69
N ARG A 31 -7.76 13.79 -3.62
CA ARG A 31 -6.35 13.41 -3.54
C ARG A 31 -5.90 12.51 -4.69
N ALA A 32 -4.67 12.74 -5.14
CA ALA A 32 -4.03 11.92 -6.16
C ALA A 32 -2.56 11.64 -5.81
N SER A 33 -2.03 10.51 -6.29
CA SER A 33 -0.63 10.13 -6.06
C SER A 33 0.33 11.09 -6.77
N LEU A 34 1.19 11.75 -6.01
CA LEU A 34 2.18 12.71 -6.51
C LEU A 34 3.48 11.98 -6.92
N ARG A 35 3.90 12.16 -8.17
CA ARG A 35 5.17 11.61 -8.70
C ARG A 35 6.08 12.69 -9.30
N ASN A 36 5.68 13.95 -9.22
CA ASN A 36 6.44 15.09 -9.73
C ASN A 36 6.68 16.09 -8.60
N PHE A 37 7.71 15.82 -7.79
CA PHE A 37 8.07 16.60 -6.62
C PHE A 37 8.85 17.86 -6.99
N SER A 38 8.59 18.96 -6.29
CA SER A 38 9.40 20.16 -6.33
C SER A 38 10.62 20.04 -5.40
N ASP A 39 11.61 20.90 -5.59
CA ASP A 39 12.82 20.94 -4.74
C ASP A 39 12.57 21.65 -3.39
N LYS A 40 11.33 22.11 -3.15
CA LYS A 40 10.95 22.78 -1.90
C LYS A 40 11.08 21.80 -0.74
N LYS A 41 11.91 22.17 0.25
CA LYS A 41 12.10 21.41 1.49
C LYS A 41 10.83 21.44 2.34
N ILE A 42 10.58 20.35 3.05
CA ILE A 42 9.51 20.29 4.06
C ILE A 42 10.05 20.90 5.35
N PRO A 43 9.45 21.98 5.89
CA PRO A 43 9.89 22.57 7.16
C PRO A 43 9.82 21.50 8.28
N PRO A 44 10.81 21.45 9.18
CA PRO A 44 10.86 20.43 10.26
C PRO A 44 9.59 20.40 11.11
N ARG A 45 9.01 21.56 11.43
CA ARG A 45 7.76 21.68 12.20
C ARG A 45 6.57 21.04 11.45
N ILE A 46 6.47 21.25 10.15
CA ILE A 46 5.42 20.65 9.32
C ILE A 46 5.57 19.12 9.27
N LEU A 47 6.80 18.64 9.06
CA LEU A 47 7.06 17.20 9.09
C LEU A 47 6.72 16.59 10.44
N GLN A 48 7.02 17.27 11.54
CA GLN A 48 6.69 16.79 12.89
C GLN A 48 5.18 16.62 13.09
N TYR A 49 4.35 17.58 12.61
CA TYR A 49 2.89 17.45 12.66
C TYR A 49 2.40 16.26 11.85
N ILE A 50 2.95 16.08 10.64
CA ILE A 50 2.59 14.93 9.77
C ILE A 50 2.92 13.61 10.47
N LEU A 51 4.12 13.47 11.02
CA LEU A 51 4.53 12.25 11.73
C LEU A 51 3.70 12.03 13.00
N LYS A 52 3.40 13.10 13.76
CA LYS A 52 2.53 13.02 14.94
C LYS A 52 1.13 12.55 14.57
N ALA A 53 0.54 13.05 13.50
CA ALA A 53 -0.75 12.56 13.01
C ALA A 53 -0.70 11.05 12.66
N GLY A 54 0.38 10.59 12.06
CA GLY A 54 0.58 9.17 11.76
C GLY A 54 0.58 8.27 12.98
N ILE A 55 1.34 8.63 14.02
CA ILE A 55 1.43 7.81 15.24
C ILE A 55 0.17 7.87 16.12
N HIS A 56 -0.77 8.77 15.84
CA HIS A 56 -2.10 8.82 16.47
C HIS A 56 -3.15 7.96 15.74
N ALA A 57 -2.75 7.22 14.71
CA ALA A 57 -3.60 6.23 14.08
C ALA A 57 -3.99 5.12 15.08
N PRO A 58 -5.22 4.60 15.04
CA PRO A 58 -5.60 3.47 15.87
C PRO A 58 -4.79 2.21 15.52
N THR A 59 -4.50 1.40 16.53
CA THR A 59 -3.83 0.10 16.36
C THR A 59 -4.47 -0.97 17.25
N GLY A 60 -4.35 -2.22 16.88
CA GLY A 60 -4.85 -3.33 17.68
C GLY A 60 -4.27 -3.31 19.10
N GLY A 61 -5.14 -3.22 20.11
CA GLY A 61 -4.73 -3.11 21.52
C GLY A 61 -3.86 -1.91 21.86
N ASN A 62 -3.81 -0.89 20.99
CA ASN A 62 -2.91 0.27 21.09
C ASN A 62 -1.42 -0.09 21.22
N LEU A 63 -1.02 -1.24 20.66
CA LEU A 63 0.35 -1.75 20.75
C LEU A 63 1.34 -1.05 19.82
N GLN A 64 0.87 -0.40 18.76
CA GLN A 64 1.68 0.26 17.76
C GLN A 64 2.82 -0.63 17.21
N PRO A 65 2.52 -1.81 16.65
CA PRO A 65 3.51 -2.79 16.22
C PRO A 65 4.17 -2.42 14.89
N TYR A 66 4.56 -1.15 14.73
CA TYR A 66 5.24 -0.63 13.55
C TYR A 66 6.31 0.39 13.89
N SER A 67 7.24 0.56 12.97
CA SER A 67 8.26 1.60 12.97
C SER A 67 8.32 2.31 11.61
N ILE A 68 8.74 3.57 11.63
CA ILE A 68 8.88 4.41 10.45
C ILE A 68 10.34 4.83 10.33
N ILE A 69 10.99 4.48 9.23
CA ILE A 69 12.36 4.92 8.93
C ILE A 69 12.29 6.12 7.99
N LYS A 70 12.69 7.28 8.51
CA LYS A 70 12.77 8.54 7.76
C LYS A 70 14.05 8.59 6.93
N VAL A 71 13.92 8.80 5.62
CA VAL A 71 15.02 8.86 4.66
C VAL A 71 15.07 10.23 3.99
N GLU A 72 16.09 11.01 4.33
CA GLU A 72 16.34 12.36 3.80
C GLU A 72 17.63 12.44 2.97
N LYS A 73 18.64 11.61 3.32
CA LYS A 73 19.94 11.62 2.64
C LYS A 73 19.82 11.30 1.16
N THR A 74 20.20 12.24 0.29
CA THR A 74 20.11 12.11 -1.17
C THR A 74 20.76 10.83 -1.69
N LYS A 75 21.92 10.42 -1.15
CA LYS A 75 22.60 9.17 -1.52
C LYS A 75 21.70 7.93 -1.32
N ILE A 76 20.94 7.88 -0.20
CA ILE A 76 20.05 6.76 0.12
C ILE A 76 18.79 6.83 -0.76
N LYS A 77 18.20 8.01 -0.94
CA LYS A 77 17.04 8.21 -1.83
C LYS A 77 17.33 7.79 -3.27
N ARG A 78 18.51 8.15 -3.81
CA ARG A 78 18.95 7.72 -5.15
C ARG A 78 19.13 6.20 -5.25
N LYS A 79 19.65 5.54 -4.20
CA LYS A 79 19.74 4.08 -4.15
C LYS A 79 18.35 3.43 -4.16
N LEU A 80 17.38 3.97 -3.40
CA LEU A 80 15.99 3.50 -3.42
C LEU A 80 15.35 3.71 -4.79
N ALA A 81 15.56 4.87 -5.42
CA ALA A 81 15.06 5.18 -6.75
C ALA A 81 15.55 4.20 -7.81
N LYS A 82 16.85 3.85 -7.77
CA LYS A 82 17.45 2.84 -8.64
C LYS A 82 16.90 1.45 -8.35
N LEU A 83 16.78 1.07 -7.08
CA LEU A 83 16.27 -0.22 -6.63
C LEU A 83 14.82 -0.45 -7.10
N CYS A 84 13.96 0.57 -6.95
CA CYS A 84 12.54 0.49 -7.31
C CYS A 84 12.24 0.89 -8.77
N TRP A 85 13.26 1.21 -9.58
CA TRP A 85 13.13 1.69 -10.97
C TRP A 85 12.22 2.92 -11.14
N GLN A 86 12.20 3.80 -10.13
CA GLN A 86 11.32 4.98 -10.11
C GLN A 86 12.10 6.23 -9.70
N LYS A 87 12.51 7.04 -10.69
CA LYS A 87 13.38 8.22 -10.51
C LYS A 87 12.85 9.18 -9.44
N PHE A 88 11.54 9.44 -9.43
CA PHE A 88 10.92 10.42 -8.52
C PHE A 88 11.09 10.08 -7.02
N ILE A 89 11.43 8.85 -6.65
CA ILE A 89 11.80 8.49 -5.26
C ILE A 89 13.06 9.25 -4.83
N GLY A 90 13.99 9.44 -5.75
CA GLY A 90 15.20 10.23 -5.51
C GLY A 90 14.92 11.73 -5.39
N ASP A 91 13.90 12.20 -6.10
CA ASP A 91 13.51 13.60 -6.17
C ASP A 91 12.63 14.02 -4.97
N ALA A 92 11.87 13.10 -4.39
CA ALA A 92 11.04 13.39 -3.23
C ALA A 92 11.88 13.95 -2.07
N PRO A 93 11.47 15.06 -1.40
CA PRO A 93 12.17 15.61 -0.26
C PRO A 93 12.42 14.58 0.83
N ILE A 94 11.41 13.78 1.16
CA ILE A 94 11.44 12.76 2.23
C ILE A 94 10.79 11.47 1.72
N ASN A 95 11.41 10.35 2.08
CA ASN A 95 10.81 9.03 1.96
C ASN A 95 10.66 8.41 3.36
N LEU A 96 9.53 7.75 3.60
CA LEU A 96 9.22 7.05 4.84
C LEU A 96 9.07 5.56 4.54
N LEU A 97 9.95 4.73 5.08
CA LEU A 97 9.79 3.27 5.01
C LEU A 97 9.03 2.81 6.26
N PHE A 98 7.85 2.28 6.05
CA PHE A 98 7.00 1.70 7.10
C PHE A 98 7.33 0.22 7.25
N CYS A 99 7.50 -0.21 8.49
CA CYS A 99 7.83 -1.58 8.83
C CYS A 99 6.90 -2.09 9.93
N ILE A 100 6.44 -3.34 9.85
CA ILE A 100 5.99 -4.07 11.04
C ILE A 100 7.17 -4.16 11.99
N ASP A 101 6.96 -3.95 13.29
CA ASP A 101 8.00 -3.97 14.31
C ASP A 101 7.55 -4.72 15.56
N TRP A 102 7.73 -6.02 15.55
CA TRP A 102 7.59 -6.86 16.73
C TRP A 102 8.87 -6.95 17.56
N HIS A 103 10.02 -6.53 17.01
CA HIS A 103 11.29 -6.52 17.72
C HIS A 103 11.23 -5.64 18.99
N ARG A 104 10.66 -4.44 18.87
CA ARG A 104 10.50 -3.52 20.00
C ARG A 104 9.58 -4.12 21.07
N LEU A 105 8.46 -4.72 20.69
CA LEU A 105 7.51 -5.34 21.62
C LEU A 105 8.06 -6.61 22.23
N GLU A 106 8.80 -7.44 21.51
CA GLU A 106 9.50 -8.59 22.06
C GLU A 106 10.54 -8.18 23.10
N ARG A 107 11.28 -7.11 22.85
CA ARG A 107 12.23 -6.56 23.83
C ARG A 107 11.52 -6.07 25.08
N TRP A 108 10.41 -5.35 24.92
CA TRP A 108 9.60 -4.91 26.06
C TRP A 108 9.08 -6.09 26.86
N ALA A 109 8.52 -7.11 26.22
CA ALA A 109 8.07 -8.33 26.90
C ALA A 109 9.21 -9.02 27.69
N LYS A 110 10.43 -9.09 27.11
CA LYS A 110 11.59 -9.65 27.82
C LYS A 110 11.99 -8.85 29.04
N LEU A 111 11.94 -7.52 29.00
CA LEU A 111 12.27 -6.66 30.13
C LEU A 111 11.26 -6.80 31.28
N GLU A 112 9.99 -7.03 30.94
CA GLU A 112 8.90 -7.20 31.92
C GLU A 112 8.62 -8.69 32.26
N VAL A 113 9.49 -9.60 31.81
CA VAL A 113 9.35 -11.06 32.02
C VAL A 113 7.98 -11.59 31.55
N ALA A 114 7.47 -11.05 30.43
CA ALA A 114 6.18 -11.43 29.86
C ALA A 114 6.34 -12.44 28.71
N PRO A 115 5.37 -13.37 28.52
CA PRO A 115 5.41 -14.31 27.39
C PRO A 115 5.19 -13.60 26.06
N PHE A 116 5.88 -14.06 24.99
CA PHE A 116 5.77 -13.45 23.67
C PHE A 116 5.84 -14.49 22.56
N THR A 117 4.82 -14.54 21.70
CA THR A 117 4.75 -15.44 20.53
C THR A 117 4.16 -14.79 19.29
N ALA A 118 4.01 -13.47 19.28
CA ALA A 118 3.30 -12.75 18.21
C ALA A 118 3.90 -12.96 16.81
N THR A 119 5.22 -13.15 16.67
CA THR A 119 5.89 -13.45 15.40
C THR A 119 5.55 -14.83 14.83
N SER A 120 4.97 -15.71 15.65
CA SER A 120 4.49 -17.04 15.24
C SER A 120 2.98 -17.07 14.97
N SER A 121 2.31 -15.91 15.00
CA SER A 121 0.87 -15.79 14.80
C SER A 121 0.55 -15.06 13.49
N PHE A 122 -0.11 -15.76 12.55
CA PHE A 122 -0.61 -15.11 11.32
C PHE A 122 -1.58 -13.96 11.62
N ARG A 123 -2.50 -14.15 12.57
CA ARG A 123 -3.45 -13.10 12.97
C ARG A 123 -2.72 -11.82 13.40
N HIS A 124 -1.67 -11.93 14.21
CA HIS A 124 -0.92 -10.76 14.69
C HIS A 124 -0.07 -10.14 13.58
N PHE A 125 0.50 -10.94 12.69
CA PHE A 125 1.15 -10.44 11.48
C PHE A 125 0.18 -9.62 10.61
N TRP A 126 -1.03 -10.16 10.38
CA TRP A 126 -2.06 -9.50 9.57
C TRP A 126 -2.56 -8.19 10.20
N ILE A 127 -2.85 -8.19 11.51
CA ILE A 127 -3.25 -6.97 12.24
C ILE A 127 -2.14 -5.93 12.18
N SER A 128 -0.88 -6.32 12.40
CA SER A 128 0.26 -5.39 12.35
C SER A 128 0.47 -4.79 10.96
N PHE A 129 0.20 -5.55 9.91
CA PHE A 129 0.21 -5.05 8.54
C PHE A 129 -0.87 -3.96 8.34
N GLN A 130 -2.09 -4.21 8.81
CA GLN A 130 -3.19 -3.23 8.79
C GLN A 130 -2.83 -1.98 9.59
N ASP A 131 -2.40 -2.12 10.84
CA ASP A 131 -1.98 -1.01 11.71
C ASP A 131 -0.91 -0.14 11.06
N THR A 132 0.08 -0.78 10.42
CA THR A 132 1.15 -0.09 9.68
C THR A 132 0.59 0.76 8.53
N LEU A 133 -0.36 0.25 7.77
CA LEU A 133 -0.98 0.97 6.65
C LEU A 133 -1.95 2.06 7.11
N ILE A 134 -2.67 1.86 8.21
CA ILE A 134 -3.55 2.88 8.81
C ILE A 134 -2.70 4.08 9.25
N GLY A 135 -1.56 3.84 9.93
CA GLY A 135 -0.61 4.90 10.28
C GLY A 135 -0.03 5.62 9.05
N ALA A 136 0.30 4.88 7.99
CA ALA A 136 0.76 5.46 6.74
C ALA A 136 -0.31 6.31 6.06
N GLN A 137 -1.58 5.89 6.09
CA GLN A 137 -2.69 6.66 5.50
C GLN A 137 -2.97 7.95 6.30
N ASN A 138 -2.87 7.92 7.63
CA ASN A 138 -2.97 9.14 8.43
C ASN A 138 -1.88 10.16 8.04
N ILE A 139 -0.65 9.70 7.82
CA ILE A 139 0.44 10.55 7.31
C ILE A 139 0.09 11.13 5.94
N CYS A 140 -0.46 10.33 5.02
CA CYS A 140 -0.90 10.83 3.72
C CYS A 140 -1.93 11.95 3.87
N THR A 141 -2.97 11.74 4.66
CA THR A 141 -4.06 12.71 4.88
C THR A 141 -3.53 13.99 5.52
N ALA A 142 -2.67 13.87 6.53
CA ALA A 142 -2.02 15.01 7.16
C ALA A 142 -1.11 15.80 6.21
N ALA A 143 -0.35 15.10 5.36
CA ALA A 143 0.48 15.73 4.35
C ALA A 143 -0.37 16.50 3.33
N ASP A 144 -1.42 15.87 2.80
CA ASP A 144 -2.33 16.50 1.86
C ASP A 144 -3.03 17.74 2.48
N SER A 145 -3.43 17.69 3.77
CA SER A 145 -4.06 18.84 4.49
C SER A 145 -3.11 20.00 4.69
N LEU A 146 -1.80 19.77 4.66
CA LEU A 146 -0.75 20.78 4.77
C LEU A 146 -0.14 21.19 3.41
N GLY A 147 -0.84 20.84 2.30
CA GLY A 147 -0.44 21.22 0.93
C GLY A 147 0.71 20.41 0.35
N LEU A 148 1.07 19.28 0.98
CA LEU A 148 2.00 18.32 0.39
C LEU A 148 1.22 17.28 -0.41
N GLY A 149 1.94 16.48 -1.19
CA GLY A 149 1.41 15.29 -1.82
C GLY A 149 2.25 14.07 -1.47
N SER A 150 1.68 12.91 -1.74
CA SER A 150 2.30 11.63 -1.40
C SER A 150 2.08 10.57 -2.47
N VAL A 151 2.94 9.53 -2.45
CA VAL A 151 2.75 8.31 -3.25
C VAL A 151 3.31 7.09 -2.53
N TYR A 152 2.53 6.01 -2.51
CA TYR A 152 2.96 4.69 -2.07
C TYR A 152 3.77 3.97 -3.16
N ILE A 153 4.84 3.29 -2.76
CA ILE A 153 5.74 2.53 -3.62
C ILE A 153 5.64 1.05 -3.26
N GLY A 154 4.82 0.30 -4.01
CA GLY A 154 4.64 -1.13 -3.82
C GLY A 154 5.85 -1.96 -4.27
N THR A 155 6.55 -1.53 -5.33
CA THR A 155 7.77 -2.21 -5.83
C THR A 155 8.88 -2.35 -4.78
N SER A 156 8.81 -1.63 -3.65
CA SER A 156 9.74 -1.85 -2.54
C SER A 156 9.69 -3.27 -1.99
N LEU A 157 8.56 -3.97 -2.12
CA LEU A 157 8.38 -5.34 -1.65
C LEU A 157 9.17 -6.39 -2.46
N GLU A 158 9.58 -6.07 -3.68
CA GLU A 158 10.42 -6.95 -4.50
C GLU A 158 11.88 -6.98 -4.01
N PHE A 159 12.27 -6.03 -3.16
CA PHE A 159 13.65 -5.77 -2.74
C PHE A 159 13.84 -5.86 -1.22
N ILE A 160 13.04 -6.67 -0.54
CA ILE A 160 13.05 -6.82 0.93
C ILE A 160 14.45 -7.14 1.49
N PRO A 161 15.25 -8.09 0.93
CA PRO A 161 16.60 -8.36 1.41
C PRO A 161 17.53 -7.15 1.32
N GLN A 162 17.43 -6.38 0.23
CA GLN A 162 18.23 -5.18 0.02
C GLN A 162 17.82 -4.05 1.00
N LEU A 163 16.53 -3.90 1.27
CA LEU A 163 16.01 -2.97 2.28
C LEU A 163 16.50 -3.35 3.67
N ARG A 164 16.46 -4.65 4.03
CA ARG A 164 17.00 -5.15 5.30
C ARG A 164 18.46 -4.74 5.49
N LYS A 165 19.31 -5.01 4.48
CA LYS A 165 20.74 -4.65 4.51
C LYS A 165 20.93 -3.13 4.59
N MET A 166 20.19 -2.38 3.76
CA MET A 166 20.32 -0.92 3.65
C MET A 166 19.96 -0.20 4.96
N PHE A 167 18.91 -0.66 5.64
CA PHE A 167 18.38 -0.05 6.85
C PHE A 167 18.71 -0.81 8.13
N LYS A 168 19.53 -1.86 8.05
CA LYS A 168 19.96 -2.72 9.19
C LYS A 168 18.76 -3.23 9.99
N LEU A 169 17.70 -3.70 9.31
CA LEU A 169 16.49 -4.17 9.97
C LEU A 169 16.77 -5.45 10.77
N PRO A 170 16.48 -5.47 12.09
CA PRO A 170 16.70 -6.65 12.93
C PRO A 170 15.62 -7.72 12.67
N ARG A 171 15.75 -8.88 13.34
CA ARG A 171 14.68 -9.86 13.42
C ARG A 171 13.44 -9.22 14.06
N GLY A 172 12.25 -9.59 13.60
CA GLY A 172 10.98 -9.02 14.07
C GLY A 172 10.62 -7.68 13.42
N VAL A 173 11.47 -7.12 12.53
CA VAL A 173 11.14 -5.90 11.76
C VAL A 173 11.04 -6.24 10.28
N PHE A 174 9.87 -6.01 9.68
CA PHE A 174 9.58 -6.36 8.28
C PHE A 174 9.09 -5.14 7.49
N PRO A 175 9.72 -4.76 6.36
CA PRO A 175 9.29 -3.62 5.57
C PRO A 175 7.97 -3.89 4.87
N VAL A 176 7.03 -2.95 4.95
CA VAL A 176 5.67 -3.07 4.39
C VAL A 176 5.51 -2.20 3.15
N VAL A 177 5.84 -0.92 3.26
CA VAL A 177 5.65 0.03 2.16
C VAL A 177 6.57 1.24 2.29
N LEU A 178 6.99 1.78 1.16
CA LEU A 178 7.70 3.05 1.09
C LEU A 178 6.71 4.14 0.68
N LEU A 179 6.70 5.27 1.41
CA LEU A 179 5.89 6.44 1.13
C LEU A 179 6.80 7.63 0.79
N CYS A 180 6.62 8.24 -0.37
CA CYS A 180 7.30 9.47 -0.74
C CYS A 180 6.41 10.67 -0.43
N LEU A 181 6.98 11.73 0.14
CA LEU A 181 6.31 12.97 0.53
C LEU A 181 7.04 14.18 -0.03
N GLY A 182 6.28 15.22 -0.43
CA GLY A 182 6.84 16.50 -0.86
C GLY A 182 5.81 17.44 -1.45
N TYR A 183 6.23 18.63 -1.82
CA TYR A 183 5.39 19.57 -2.55
C TYR A 183 5.37 19.25 -4.04
N ALA A 184 4.23 19.47 -4.68
CA ALA A 184 4.06 19.22 -6.10
C ALA A 184 4.71 20.33 -6.95
N LYS A 185 5.39 19.96 -8.06
CA LYS A 185 5.70 20.92 -9.15
C LYS A 185 4.42 21.32 -9.90
N LYS A 186 3.56 20.32 -10.16
CA LYS A 186 2.22 20.52 -10.73
C LYS A 186 1.26 19.60 -9.97
N PRO A 187 0.08 20.09 -9.57
CA PRO A 187 -0.92 19.25 -8.91
C PRO A 187 -1.26 18.01 -9.75
N PRO A 188 -1.26 16.82 -9.15
CA PRO A 188 -1.67 15.61 -9.87
C PRO A 188 -3.19 15.61 -10.08
N LEU A 189 -3.64 15.04 -11.20
CA LEU A 189 -5.06 14.88 -11.46
C LEU A 189 -5.61 13.62 -10.79
N PRO A 190 -6.77 13.69 -10.11
CA PRO A 190 -7.45 12.53 -9.57
C PRO A 190 -7.84 11.54 -10.68
N ARG A 191 -7.67 10.25 -10.41
CA ARG A 191 -8.12 9.21 -11.33
C ARG A 191 -9.53 8.76 -10.97
N LYS A 192 -10.35 8.46 -11.97
CA LYS A 192 -11.67 7.86 -11.77
C LYS A 192 -11.57 6.59 -10.93
N LYS A 193 -12.54 6.39 -10.08
CA LYS A 193 -12.69 5.21 -9.23
C LYS A 193 -13.96 4.44 -9.64
N LEU A 194 -14.12 3.23 -9.15
CA LEU A 194 -15.42 2.56 -9.20
C LEU A 194 -16.42 3.33 -8.33
N GLY A 195 -17.70 3.27 -8.68
CA GLY A 195 -18.77 3.90 -7.90
C GLY A 195 -18.98 3.23 -6.55
N VAL A 196 -19.62 3.94 -5.63
CA VAL A 196 -20.00 3.41 -4.31
C VAL A 196 -20.91 2.19 -4.48
N ASP A 197 -21.84 2.24 -5.44
CA ASP A 197 -22.78 1.16 -5.78
C ASP A 197 -22.14 -0.12 -6.34
N VAL A 198 -20.82 -0.08 -6.61
CA VAL A 198 -20.04 -1.22 -7.10
C VAL A 198 -19.16 -1.82 -5.97
N ILE A 199 -18.78 -1.00 -5.01
CA ILE A 199 -17.82 -1.39 -3.95
C ILE A 199 -18.55 -1.69 -2.63
N VAL A 200 -19.65 -0.98 -2.35
CA VAL A 200 -20.37 -1.08 -1.09
C VAL A 200 -21.60 -1.96 -1.28
N HIS A 201 -21.70 -3.01 -0.48
CA HIS A 201 -22.84 -3.92 -0.41
C HIS A 201 -23.62 -3.69 0.88
N ASN A 202 -24.96 -3.70 0.82
CA ASN A 202 -25.81 -3.57 1.99
C ASN A 202 -26.02 -4.93 2.64
N GLU A 203 -25.65 -5.07 3.91
CA GLU A 203 -25.83 -6.23 4.78
C GLU A 203 -25.13 -7.51 4.28
N LYS A 204 -25.21 -7.83 2.99
CA LYS A 204 -24.66 -9.05 2.37
C LYS A 204 -23.98 -8.72 1.07
N TYR A 205 -22.97 -9.50 0.71
CA TYR A 205 -22.35 -9.43 -0.60
C TYR A 205 -23.41 -9.68 -1.69
N GLN A 206 -23.45 -8.80 -2.68
CA GLN A 206 -24.37 -8.87 -3.80
C GLN A 206 -23.57 -9.02 -5.09
N GLU A 207 -23.84 -10.12 -5.82
CA GLU A 207 -23.21 -10.32 -7.13
C GLU A 207 -23.73 -9.29 -8.13
N LEU A 208 -22.80 -8.68 -8.84
CA LEU A 208 -23.15 -7.71 -9.89
C LEU A 208 -23.45 -8.45 -11.18
N SER A 209 -24.47 -8.03 -11.93
CA SER A 209 -24.67 -8.54 -13.29
C SER A 209 -23.46 -8.21 -14.17
N ASP A 210 -23.15 -9.07 -15.15
CA ASP A 210 -22.04 -8.87 -16.09
C ASP A 210 -22.09 -7.49 -16.74
N THR A 211 -23.29 -7.05 -17.14
CA THR A 211 -23.48 -5.72 -17.75
C THR A 211 -23.11 -4.59 -16.80
N LYS A 212 -23.57 -4.65 -15.54
CA LYS A 212 -23.24 -3.63 -14.52
C LYS A 212 -21.73 -3.62 -14.25
N LEU A 213 -21.11 -4.79 -14.12
CA LEU A 213 -19.66 -4.94 -13.89
C LEU A 213 -18.85 -4.35 -15.04
N LEU A 214 -19.15 -4.71 -16.30
CA LEU A 214 -18.46 -4.19 -17.48
C LEU A 214 -18.62 -2.67 -17.62
N ASN A 215 -19.82 -2.14 -17.39
CA ASN A 215 -20.09 -0.69 -17.45
C ASN A 215 -19.28 0.06 -16.38
N ALA A 216 -19.19 -0.47 -15.16
CA ALA A 216 -18.41 0.12 -14.08
C ALA A 216 -16.92 0.23 -14.44
N PHE A 217 -16.31 -0.84 -14.98
CA PHE A 217 -14.92 -0.83 -15.38
C PHE A 217 -14.66 0.03 -16.63
N ASN A 218 -15.56 0.05 -17.60
CA ASN A 218 -15.48 0.95 -18.74
C ASN A 218 -15.57 2.42 -18.30
N GLY A 219 -16.42 2.74 -17.35
CA GLY A 219 -16.51 4.08 -16.76
C GLY A 219 -15.28 4.49 -15.98
N LYS A 220 -14.61 3.53 -15.29
CA LYS A 220 -13.34 3.75 -14.57
C LYS A 220 -12.15 4.01 -15.50
N TYR A 221 -12.11 3.36 -16.66
CA TYR A 221 -11.05 3.43 -17.65
C TYR A 221 -11.54 3.98 -18.99
N PRO A 222 -12.12 5.20 -19.02
CA PRO A 222 -12.72 5.73 -20.24
C PRO A 222 -11.68 5.86 -21.35
N GLY A 223 -11.95 5.24 -22.50
CA GLY A 223 -11.07 5.34 -23.67
C GLY A 223 -9.70 4.67 -23.55
N LEU A 224 -9.41 3.96 -22.45
CA LEU A 224 -8.15 3.24 -22.31
C LEU A 224 -8.14 2.00 -23.22
N LYS A 225 -7.46 2.14 -24.37
CA LYS A 225 -7.26 1.11 -25.38
C LYS A 225 -5.76 0.96 -25.60
N VAL A 226 -5.23 -0.22 -25.35
CA VAL A 226 -3.79 -0.48 -25.57
C VAL A 226 -3.59 -1.02 -26.97
N ALA A 227 -2.67 -0.40 -27.72
CA ALA A 227 -2.39 -0.76 -29.10
C ALA A 227 -1.90 -2.21 -29.21
N ILE A 228 -2.39 -2.90 -30.22
CA ILE A 228 -1.95 -4.24 -30.60
C ILE A 228 -0.57 -4.15 -31.27
N ASN A 229 0.33 -5.05 -30.88
CA ASN A 229 1.52 -5.40 -31.64
C ASN A 229 1.84 -6.89 -31.41
N GLN A 230 2.68 -7.47 -32.26
CA GLN A 230 2.98 -8.90 -32.27
C GLN A 230 3.62 -9.38 -30.95
N ASP A 231 4.51 -8.58 -30.37
CA ASP A 231 5.16 -8.92 -29.10
C ASP A 231 4.15 -9.00 -27.94
N ARG A 232 3.26 -8.00 -27.84
CA ARG A 232 2.19 -8.01 -26.81
C ARG A 232 1.25 -9.19 -26.99
N LEU A 233 0.87 -9.52 -28.21
CA LEU A 233 0.00 -10.67 -28.49
C LEU A 233 0.66 -11.98 -28.06
N LYS A 234 1.91 -12.22 -28.46
CA LYS A 234 2.70 -13.40 -28.07
C LYS A 234 2.80 -13.54 -26.55
N ARG A 235 3.07 -12.42 -25.84
CA ARG A 235 3.15 -12.41 -24.38
C ARG A 235 1.81 -12.73 -23.72
N ILE A 236 0.71 -12.11 -24.16
CA ILE A 236 -0.63 -12.38 -23.63
C ILE A 236 -1.02 -13.84 -23.94
N GLU A 237 -0.77 -14.33 -25.14
CA GLU A 237 -1.03 -15.70 -25.52
C GLU A 237 -0.33 -16.70 -24.60
N LYS A 238 0.97 -16.50 -24.37
CA LYS A 238 1.76 -17.33 -23.44
C LYS A 238 1.15 -17.33 -22.05
N VAL A 239 0.85 -16.14 -21.48
CA VAL A 239 0.25 -16.03 -20.14
C VAL A 239 -1.11 -16.73 -20.08
N CYS A 240 -1.97 -16.54 -21.09
CA CYS A 240 -3.27 -17.19 -21.15
C CYS A 240 -3.14 -18.72 -21.23
N ARG A 241 -2.19 -19.21 -22.02
CA ARG A 241 -1.91 -20.65 -22.15
C ARG A 241 -1.44 -21.26 -20.83
N ASP A 242 -0.48 -20.59 -20.18
CA ASP A 242 0.10 -21.04 -18.92
C ASP A 242 -0.94 -21.07 -17.78
N VAL A 243 -1.89 -20.14 -17.77
CA VAL A 243 -2.91 -20.03 -16.69
C VAL A 243 -4.16 -20.89 -16.94
N ALA A 244 -4.64 -20.94 -18.18
CA ALA A 244 -5.97 -21.51 -18.47
C ALA A 244 -6.02 -22.37 -19.74
N GLY A 245 -4.88 -22.71 -20.31
CA GLY A 245 -4.73 -23.62 -21.45
C GLY A 245 -5.00 -22.97 -22.81
N GLU A 246 -4.78 -23.77 -23.85
CA GLU A 246 -4.79 -23.34 -25.26
C GLU A 246 -6.14 -22.80 -25.74
N LYS A 247 -7.23 -23.40 -25.31
CA LYS A 247 -8.61 -22.97 -25.68
C LYS A 247 -8.88 -21.54 -25.19
N PHE A 248 -8.45 -21.24 -23.97
CA PHE A 248 -8.60 -19.90 -23.38
C PHE A 248 -7.69 -18.87 -24.09
N ALA A 249 -6.45 -19.23 -24.43
CA ALA A 249 -5.54 -18.37 -25.16
C ALA A 249 -6.14 -17.97 -26.52
N ARG A 250 -6.64 -18.93 -27.29
CA ARG A 250 -7.33 -18.65 -28.56
C ARG A 250 -8.54 -17.73 -28.38
N LYS A 251 -9.40 -17.99 -27.36
CA LYS A 251 -10.56 -17.13 -27.06
C LYS A 251 -10.14 -15.69 -26.71
N CYS A 252 -9.07 -15.53 -25.92
CA CYS A 252 -8.53 -14.21 -25.56
C CYS A 252 -8.04 -13.44 -26.79
N LEU A 253 -7.21 -14.08 -27.64
CA LEU A 253 -6.69 -13.46 -28.85
C LEU A 253 -7.81 -13.09 -29.84
N ALA A 254 -8.80 -13.98 -30.04
CA ALA A 254 -9.97 -13.69 -30.87
C ALA A 254 -10.74 -12.46 -30.36
N ARG A 255 -10.91 -12.32 -29.04
CA ARG A 255 -11.54 -11.14 -28.45
C ARG A 255 -10.72 -9.87 -28.69
N ILE A 256 -9.39 -9.92 -28.55
CA ILE A 256 -8.50 -8.78 -28.83
C ILE A 256 -8.61 -8.37 -30.31
N LYS A 257 -8.55 -9.33 -31.22
CA LYS A 257 -8.68 -9.08 -32.66
C LYS A 257 -10.03 -8.46 -33.01
N LYS A 258 -11.13 -9.03 -32.45
CA LYS A 258 -12.49 -8.48 -32.65
C LYS A 258 -12.63 -7.04 -32.16
N ASN A 259 -12.02 -6.71 -31.03
CA ASN A 259 -12.09 -5.36 -30.44
C ASN A 259 -11.17 -4.36 -31.14
N GLY A 260 -10.12 -4.79 -31.85
CA GLY A 260 -9.11 -3.94 -32.43
C GLY A 260 -8.13 -3.32 -31.40
N TYR A 261 -8.19 -3.75 -30.14
CA TYR A 261 -7.32 -3.27 -29.06
C TYR A 261 -7.22 -4.27 -27.92
N ILE A 262 -6.18 -4.14 -27.11
CA ILE A 262 -6.03 -4.87 -25.83
C ILE A 262 -6.76 -4.06 -24.76
N SER A 263 -7.75 -4.68 -24.09
CA SER A 263 -8.53 -4.05 -23.03
C SER A 263 -7.70 -3.81 -21.76
N PRO A 264 -8.13 -2.91 -20.84
CA PRO A 264 -7.43 -2.67 -19.58
C PRO A 264 -7.15 -3.95 -18.78
N VAL A 265 -8.12 -4.85 -18.64
CA VAL A 265 -7.95 -6.09 -17.88
C VAL A 265 -6.97 -7.05 -18.55
N GLN A 266 -6.97 -7.16 -19.86
CA GLN A 266 -6.01 -7.96 -20.62
C GLN A 266 -4.59 -7.38 -20.51
N TYR A 267 -4.46 -6.06 -20.52
CA TYR A 267 -3.19 -5.39 -20.24
C TYR A 267 -2.69 -5.65 -18.81
N TYR A 268 -3.56 -5.47 -17.81
CA TYR A 268 -3.15 -5.65 -16.41
C TYR A 268 -2.70 -7.08 -16.13
N PHE A 269 -3.47 -8.09 -16.50
CA PHE A 269 -3.15 -9.48 -16.16
C PHE A 269 -2.30 -10.21 -17.21
N GLY A 270 -2.26 -9.71 -18.44
CA GLY A 270 -1.44 -10.30 -19.50
C GLY A 270 -0.05 -9.69 -19.65
N LEU A 271 0.15 -8.40 -19.28
CA LEU A 271 1.38 -7.68 -19.58
C LEU A 271 2.00 -6.95 -18.39
N HIS A 272 1.20 -6.48 -17.41
CA HIS A 272 1.68 -5.67 -16.29
C HIS A 272 1.90 -6.48 -15.02
N TYR A 273 0.87 -7.09 -14.47
CA TYR A 273 0.97 -7.98 -13.31
C TYR A 273 1.21 -9.45 -13.68
N VAL A 274 1.17 -9.79 -14.93
CA VAL A 274 1.51 -11.09 -15.56
C VAL A 274 1.03 -12.29 -14.75
N ALA A 275 -0.22 -12.70 -14.98
CA ALA A 275 -0.97 -13.62 -14.12
C ALA A 275 -0.28 -14.98 -13.82
N ASN A 276 0.50 -15.53 -14.76
CA ASN A 276 1.25 -16.77 -14.54
C ASN A 276 2.47 -16.60 -13.61
N LEU A 277 2.92 -15.37 -13.37
CA LEU A 277 4.04 -15.07 -12.46
C LEU A 277 3.58 -14.68 -11.07
N MET A 278 2.33 -14.23 -10.89
CA MET A 278 1.82 -13.76 -9.60
C MET A 278 1.98 -14.77 -8.45
N PRO A 279 1.76 -16.09 -8.63
CA PRO A 279 1.90 -17.08 -7.56
C PRO A 279 3.29 -17.70 -7.42
N THR A 280 4.27 -17.38 -8.27
CA THR A 280 5.50 -18.18 -8.40
C THR A 280 6.50 -18.07 -7.26
N ASP A 281 6.50 -16.95 -6.53
CA ASP A 281 7.51 -16.67 -5.50
C ASP A 281 7.01 -16.92 -4.05
N ASN A 282 5.88 -17.59 -3.86
CA ASN A 282 5.29 -17.79 -2.53
C ASN A 282 6.23 -18.50 -1.55
N GLU A 283 6.85 -19.60 -1.95
CA GLU A 283 7.80 -20.33 -1.07
C GLU A 283 9.03 -19.51 -0.73
N LYS A 284 9.57 -18.80 -1.71
CA LYS A 284 10.71 -17.90 -1.52
C LYS A 284 10.37 -16.78 -0.55
N PHE A 285 9.14 -16.24 -0.63
CA PHE A 285 8.63 -15.24 0.29
C PHE A 285 8.51 -15.81 1.72
N LEU A 286 7.98 -17.01 1.90
CA LEU A 286 7.88 -17.67 3.20
C LEU A 286 9.27 -17.90 3.83
N LYS A 287 10.25 -18.38 3.04
CA LYS A 287 11.66 -18.51 3.49
C LYS A 287 12.25 -17.15 3.90
N LEU A 288 11.86 -16.09 3.20
CA LEU A 288 12.29 -14.74 3.54
C LEU A 288 11.67 -14.28 4.86
N MET A 289 10.35 -14.50 5.06
CA MET A 289 9.65 -14.21 6.32
C MET A 289 10.34 -14.89 7.51
N GLU A 290 10.73 -16.15 7.37
CA GLU A 290 11.46 -16.88 8.40
C GLU A 290 12.79 -16.21 8.77
N LYS A 291 13.57 -15.76 7.77
CA LYS A 291 14.82 -15.01 7.99
C LYS A 291 14.60 -13.72 8.78
N PHE A 292 13.41 -13.11 8.65
CA PHE A 292 13.00 -11.95 9.45
C PHE A 292 12.45 -12.31 10.83
N GLY A 293 12.35 -13.61 11.14
CA GLY A 293 11.87 -14.11 12.44
C GLY A 293 10.36 -14.32 12.51
N PHE A 294 9.66 -14.25 11.38
CA PHE A 294 8.24 -14.57 11.28
C PHE A 294 8.09 -16.02 10.80
N ASN A 295 7.42 -16.83 11.59
CA ASN A 295 7.24 -18.26 11.33
C ASN A 295 5.79 -18.73 11.50
N TRP A 296 4.85 -17.83 11.38
CA TRP A 296 3.40 -18.07 11.54
C TRP A 296 2.84 -19.16 10.59
N PHE A 297 3.55 -19.47 9.53
CA PHE A 297 3.22 -20.52 8.56
C PHE A 297 3.73 -21.91 8.98
N LYS A 298 4.51 -22.01 10.07
CA LYS A 298 4.97 -23.28 10.63
C LYS A 298 4.03 -23.76 11.71
N LYS A 299 3.98 -25.08 11.91
CA LYS A 299 3.27 -25.66 13.06
C LYS A 299 3.88 -25.11 14.35
N TYR A 300 3.06 -24.49 15.18
CA TYR A 300 3.49 -24.01 16.50
C TYR A 300 3.79 -25.20 17.41
N SER A 301 4.95 -25.19 18.04
CA SER A 301 5.35 -26.16 19.07
C SER A 301 5.56 -25.39 20.38
N PRO A 302 4.69 -25.57 21.38
CA PRO A 302 4.90 -24.95 22.68
C PRO A 302 6.19 -25.49 23.32
N TYR A 303 6.77 -24.69 24.23
CA TYR A 303 7.97 -25.10 24.96
C TYR A 303 7.68 -26.38 25.72
N LYS A 304 8.35 -27.47 25.36
CA LYS A 304 8.41 -28.71 26.15
C LYS A 304 9.63 -28.54 27.03
N GLY A 305 9.40 -28.30 28.34
CA GLY A 305 10.48 -28.26 29.33
C GLY A 305 11.43 -29.46 29.10
N LYS A 306 12.72 -29.27 29.27
CA LYS A 306 13.62 -30.39 29.37
C LYS A 306 13.18 -31.18 30.61
N LYS A 307 12.71 -32.43 30.42
CA LYS A 307 12.53 -33.40 31.50
C LYS A 307 13.86 -33.68 32.13
#